data_37554924518d1a363802f4f48af437aa
#
_entry.id   37554924518d1a363802f4f48af437aa
#
_cell.length_a   1.000
_cell.length_b   1.000
_cell.length_c   1.000
_cell.angle_alpha   90.00
_cell.angle_beta   90.00
_cell.angle_gamma   90.00
#
_symmetry.space_group_name_H-M   'P 1'
#
loop_
_entity.id
_entity.type
_entity.pdbx_description
1 polymer ?
#
loop_
_entity_poly.entity_id
_entity_poly.type
_entity_poly.pdbx_seq_one_letter_code
_entity_poly.pdbx_strand_id
1 'polypeptide(L)'
;IEGNLVKYITRHYKKNGKEDLEKAYHYLTLGDTFNCYWLAPKNISRSFFIEELNRYANANNITELEYSVIYECLIGDRNYGMRVLRTLIDNYDEYYKK
;
A
#
# COMPACT_ATOMS: atom_id res chain seq x y z
N ILE A 1 -7.77 -4.92 7.76
CA ILE A 1 -6.64 -5.02 6.81
C ILE A 1 -5.31 -4.86 7.55
N GLU A 2 -4.46 -5.84 7.49
CA GLU A 2 -3.16 -5.82 8.12
C GLU A 2 -2.10 -6.34 7.14
N GLY A 3 -0.82 -6.10 7.44
CA GLY A 3 0.28 -6.57 6.61
C GLY A 3 1.34 -5.51 6.46
N ASN A 4 2.52 -5.93 6.04
CA ASN A 4 3.66 -5.03 5.98
C ASN A 4 3.46 -3.91 4.96
N LEU A 5 2.90 -4.23 3.79
CA LEU A 5 2.65 -3.21 2.77
C LEU A 5 1.73 -2.12 3.30
N VAL A 6 0.57 -2.51 3.82
CA VAL A 6 -0.43 -1.56 4.33
C VAL A 6 0.12 -0.78 5.51
N LYS A 7 0.80 -1.47 6.40
CA LYS A 7 1.38 -0.86 7.60
C LYS A 7 2.38 0.25 7.25
N TYR A 8 3.31 -0.02 6.33
CA TYR A 8 4.31 0.98 5.97
C TYR A 8 3.69 2.16 5.21
N ILE A 9 2.75 1.89 4.32
CA ILE A 9 2.07 2.96 3.59
C ILE A 9 1.26 3.85 4.55
N THR A 10 0.63 3.25 5.55
CA THR A 10 -0.18 4.01 6.50
C THR A 10 0.65 4.92 7.37
N ARG A 11 1.83 4.46 7.83
CA ARG A 11 2.57 5.17 8.88
C ARG A 11 3.71 6.06 8.38
N HIS A 12 4.02 6.06 7.07
CA HIS A 12 5.27 6.71 6.60
C HIS A 12 5.38 8.16 7.03
N TYR A 13 4.31 8.93 6.96
CA TYR A 13 4.38 10.34 7.30
C TYR A 13 4.42 10.61 8.80
N LYS A 14 4.19 9.61 9.64
CA LYS A 14 4.26 9.74 11.10
C LYS A 14 5.54 9.17 11.69
N LYS A 15 6.25 8.37 10.94
CA LYS A 15 7.44 7.66 11.44
C LYS A 15 8.68 7.97 10.63
N ASN A 16 9.01 7.12 9.70
CA ASN A 16 10.28 7.17 9.00
C ASN A 16 10.19 7.81 7.60
N GLY A 17 9.03 8.33 7.23
CA GLY A 17 8.86 9.04 5.97
C GLY A 17 9.13 8.14 4.77
N LYS A 18 9.90 8.67 3.82
CA LYS A 18 10.25 7.97 2.59
C LYS A 18 10.79 6.56 2.83
N GLU A 19 11.53 6.37 3.92
CA GLU A 19 12.12 5.08 4.24
C GLU A 19 11.08 3.99 4.42
N ASP A 20 9.92 4.32 5.01
CA ASP A 20 8.84 3.34 5.16
C ASP A 20 8.28 2.91 3.81
N LEU A 21 8.15 3.85 2.86
CA LEU A 21 7.72 3.49 1.51
C LEU A 21 8.76 2.63 0.80
N GLU A 22 10.03 2.90 1.02
CA GLU A 22 11.11 2.08 0.47
C GLU A 22 11.07 0.66 1.02
N LYS A 23 10.76 0.52 2.31
CA LYS A 23 10.58 -0.81 2.91
C LYS A 23 9.42 -1.56 2.26
N ALA A 24 8.31 -0.89 2.04
CA ALA A 24 7.18 -1.51 1.36
C ALA A 24 7.57 -1.99 -0.05
N TYR A 25 8.28 -1.16 -0.78
CA TYR A 25 8.75 -1.51 -2.11
C TYR A 25 9.67 -2.74 -2.07
N HIS A 26 10.57 -2.75 -1.10
CA HIS A 26 11.50 -3.86 -0.93
C HIS A 26 10.77 -5.20 -0.71
N TYR A 27 9.76 -5.22 0.16
CA TYR A 27 8.98 -6.43 0.37
C TYR A 27 8.30 -6.90 -0.91
N LEU A 28 7.82 -5.97 -1.71
CA LEU A 28 7.20 -6.32 -2.99
C LEU A 28 8.22 -6.90 -3.97
N THR A 29 9.43 -6.35 -4.02
CA THR A 29 10.47 -6.85 -4.93
C THR A 29 10.96 -8.24 -4.55
N LEU A 30 10.93 -8.57 -3.26
CA LEU A 30 11.31 -9.90 -2.80
C LEU A 30 10.27 -10.96 -3.18
N GLY A 31 9.12 -10.54 -3.70
CA GLY A 31 8.07 -11.47 -4.00
C GLY A 31 7.46 -12.11 -2.76
N ASP A 32 7.57 -11.43 -1.63
CA ASP A 32 7.06 -11.94 -0.36
C ASP A 32 5.56 -11.78 -0.31
N THR A 33 4.87 -12.64 -1.06
CA THR A 33 3.43 -12.61 -1.15
C THR A 33 2.77 -12.91 0.18
N PHE A 34 3.44 -13.68 1.01
CA PHE A 34 2.89 -14.04 2.32
C PHE A 34 2.66 -12.80 3.17
N ASN A 35 3.67 -11.93 3.26
CA ASN A 35 3.55 -10.71 4.06
C ASN A 35 2.73 -9.61 3.39
N CYS A 36 2.54 -9.70 2.07
CA CYS A 36 1.77 -8.70 1.34
C CYS A 36 0.31 -9.12 1.13
N TYR A 37 0.05 -10.42 1.03
CA TYR A 37 -1.24 -10.93 0.59
C TYR A 37 -2.01 -11.74 1.62
N TRP A 38 -1.41 -12.12 2.74
CA TRP A 38 -2.09 -12.97 3.69
C TRP A 38 -3.38 -12.32 4.22
N LEU A 39 -3.52 -11.05 3.98
CA LEU A 39 -4.66 -10.27 4.44
C LEU A 39 -5.90 -10.44 3.58
N ALA A 40 -5.75 -10.99 2.41
CA ALA A 40 -6.90 -11.28 1.56
C ALA A 40 -7.20 -12.77 1.69
N PRO A 41 -7.94 -13.19 2.71
CA PRO A 41 -8.31 -14.60 2.84
C PRO A 41 -9.01 -15.05 1.57
N LYS A 42 -8.73 -16.27 1.15
CA LYS A 42 -9.24 -16.81 -0.11
C LYS A 42 -10.77 -16.78 -0.21
N ASN A 43 -11.45 -16.66 0.92
CA ASN A 43 -12.91 -16.72 0.98
C ASN A 43 -13.58 -15.36 0.99
N ILE A 44 -12.81 -14.27 0.93
CA ILE A 44 -13.39 -12.93 0.94
C ILE A 44 -13.62 -12.50 -0.50
N SER A 45 -14.83 -12.03 -0.79
CA SER A 45 -15.13 -11.51 -2.12
C SER A 45 -14.37 -10.22 -2.38
N ARG A 46 -14.14 -9.93 -3.67
CA ARG A 46 -13.49 -8.71 -4.08
C ARG A 46 -14.25 -7.48 -3.59
N SER A 47 -15.57 -7.53 -3.68
CA SER A 47 -16.42 -6.43 -3.20
C SER A 47 -16.24 -6.17 -1.72
N PHE A 48 -16.18 -7.22 -0.92
CA PHE A 48 -15.97 -7.08 0.52
C PHE A 48 -14.61 -6.45 0.81
N PHE A 49 -13.58 -6.90 0.09
CA PHE A 49 -12.23 -6.35 0.26
C PHE A 49 -12.20 -4.86 -0.07
N ILE A 50 -12.85 -4.46 -1.15
CA ILE A 50 -12.91 -3.05 -1.56
C ILE A 50 -13.62 -2.22 -0.51
N GLU A 51 -14.72 -2.71 0.06
CA GLU A 51 -15.42 -2.01 1.14
C GLU A 51 -14.52 -1.82 2.35
N GLU A 52 -13.82 -2.87 2.75
CA GLU A 52 -12.91 -2.80 3.89
C GLU A 52 -11.75 -1.84 3.61
N LEU A 53 -11.21 -1.87 2.41
CA LEU A 53 -10.13 -0.95 2.03
C LEU A 53 -10.61 0.49 2.05
N ASN A 54 -11.82 0.75 1.54
CA ASN A 54 -12.39 2.10 1.57
C ASN A 54 -12.56 2.61 3.00
N ARG A 55 -13.05 1.76 3.88
CA ARG A 55 -13.21 2.09 5.30
C ARG A 55 -11.87 2.42 5.94
N TYR A 56 -10.89 1.57 5.68
CA TYR A 56 -9.53 1.74 6.20
C TYR A 56 -8.92 3.04 5.68
N ALA A 57 -9.05 3.30 4.38
CA ALA A 57 -8.48 4.49 3.76
C ALA A 57 -9.07 5.77 4.35
N ASN A 58 -10.38 5.79 4.57
CA ASN A 58 -11.03 6.95 5.18
C ASN A 58 -10.59 7.16 6.62
N ALA A 59 -10.47 6.08 7.38
CA ALA A 59 -10.09 6.14 8.79
C ALA A 59 -8.63 6.57 8.98
N ASN A 60 -7.77 6.30 8.01
CA ASN A 60 -6.33 6.52 8.12
C ASN A 60 -5.80 7.59 7.16
N ASN A 61 -6.67 8.33 6.51
CA ASN A 61 -6.29 9.42 5.60
C ASN A 61 -5.35 8.95 4.48
N ILE A 62 -5.63 7.78 3.93
CA ILE A 62 -4.87 7.23 2.81
C ILE A 62 -5.17 8.06 1.55
N THR A 63 -4.13 8.51 0.86
CA THR A 63 -4.32 9.28 -0.37
C THR A 63 -4.78 8.40 -1.52
N GLU A 64 -5.24 9.01 -2.61
CA GLU A 64 -5.67 8.27 -3.79
C GLU A 64 -4.54 7.41 -4.38
N LEU A 65 -3.34 7.97 -4.45
CA LEU A 65 -2.20 7.22 -4.98
C LEU A 65 -1.80 6.07 -4.07
N GLU A 66 -1.82 6.30 -2.75
CA GLU A 66 -1.55 5.24 -1.78
C GLU A 66 -2.60 4.15 -1.86
N TYR A 67 -3.87 4.53 -2.02
CA TYR A 67 -4.96 3.58 -2.23
C TYR A 67 -4.69 2.73 -3.47
N SER A 68 -4.29 3.36 -4.57
CA SER A 68 -3.96 2.64 -5.79
C SER A 68 -2.84 1.63 -5.58
N VAL A 69 -1.81 1.99 -4.83
CA VAL A 69 -0.73 1.05 -4.52
C VAL A 69 -1.28 -0.18 -3.80
N ILE A 70 -2.07 0.04 -2.74
CA ILE A 70 -2.60 -1.06 -1.95
C ILE A 70 -3.53 -1.94 -2.79
N TYR A 71 -4.46 -1.32 -3.51
CA TYR A 71 -5.42 -2.04 -4.33
C TYR A 71 -4.71 -2.88 -5.39
N GLU A 72 -3.85 -2.24 -6.17
CA GLU A 72 -3.21 -2.93 -7.29
C GLU A 72 -2.26 -4.02 -6.82
N CYS A 73 -1.54 -3.80 -5.74
CA CYS A 73 -0.60 -4.80 -5.24
C CYS A 73 -1.30 -6.00 -4.62
N LEU A 74 -2.48 -5.81 -4.04
CA LEU A 74 -3.18 -6.90 -3.34
C LEU A 74 -4.18 -7.63 -4.23
N ILE A 75 -4.93 -6.93 -5.07
CA ILE A 75 -5.99 -7.57 -5.87
C ILE A 75 -5.99 -7.15 -7.33
N GLY A 76 -5.11 -6.27 -7.74
CA GLY A 76 -5.06 -5.79 -9.13
C GLY A 76 -3.77 -6.16 -9.84
N ASP A 77 -3.24 -5.20 -10.58
CA ASP A 77 -1.98 -5.35 -11.31
C ASP A 77 -0.81 -4.96 -10.43
N ARG A 78 -0.13 -5.96 -9.89
CA ARG A 78 0.99 -5.76 -8.97
C ARG A 78 2.08 -4.87 -9.58
N ASN A 79 2.41 -5.08 -10.84
CA ASN A 79 3.45 -4.29 -11.50
C ASN A 79 3.06 -2.82 -11.58
N TYR A 80 1.81 -2.54 -11.87
CA TYR A 80 1.32 -1.17 -11.89
C TYR A 80 1.38 -0.55 -10.49
N GLY A 81 0.95 -1.30 -9.47
CA GLY A 81 1.03 -0.83 -8.08
C GLY A 81 2.44 -0.50 -7.66
N MET A 82 3.41 -1.33 -8.05
CA MET A 82 4.81 -1.08 -7.74
C MET A 82 5.34 0.16 -8.44
N ARG A 83 4.91 0.41 -9.69
CA ARG A 83 5.31 1.63 -10.40
C ARG A 83 4.76 2.89 -9.73
N VAL A 84 3.51 2.84 -9.28
CA VAL A 84 2.93 3.97 -8.55
C VAL A 84 3.71 4.20 -7.25
N LEU A 85 4.01 3.14 -6.52
CA LEU A 85 4.78 3.25 -5.29
C LEU A 85 6.17 3.84 -5.56
N ARG A 86 6.83 3.41 -6.62
CA ARG A 86 8.13 3.95 -6.98
C ARG A 86 8.05 5.44 -7.31
N THR A 87 6.98 5.85 -7.98
CA THR A 87 6.74 7.27 -8.26
C THR A 87 6.60 8.07 -6.97
N LEU A 88 5.85 7.54 -6.00
CA LEU A 88 5.72 8.19 -4.71
C LEU A 88 7.06 8.33 -3.98
N ILE A 89 7.89 7.31 -4.05
CA ILE A 89 9.22 7.33 -3.42
C ILE A 89 10.11 8.37 -4.10
N ASP A 90 10.18 8.33 -5.42
CA ASP A 90 11.08 9.21 -6.18
C ASP A 90 10.70 10.67 -6.08
N ASN A 91 9.43 10.96 -5.84
CA ASN A 91 8.91 12.33 -5.75
C ASN A 91 8.33 12.62 -4.36
N TYR A 92 8.87 11.99 -3.33
CA TYR A 92 8.30 12.02 -2.00
C TYR A 92 8.05 13.44 -1.49
N ASP A 93 9.03 14.32 -1.67
CA ASP A 93 8.93 15.68 -1.16
C ASP A 93 7.83 16.48 -1.85
N GLU A 94 7.58 16.21 -3.13
CA GLU A 94 6.51 16.88 -3.86
C GLU A 94 5.12 16.47 -3.36
N TYR A 95 4.97 15.20 -2.99
CA TYR A 95 3.67 14.68 -2.55
C TYR A 95 3.40 14.92 -1.08
N TYR A 96 4.42 14.92 -0.23
CA TYR A 96 4.23 14.89 1.22
C TYR A 96 4.83 16.06 2.00
N LYS A 97 5.85 16.71 1.47
CA LYS A 97 6.50 17.83 2.15
C LYS A 97 6.18 19.12 1.42
N LYS A 98 5.07 19.67 1.72
CA LYS A 98 4.67 20.95 1.11
C LYS A 98 4.96 22.14 2.02
#